data_3739dbd4d021591054694a0c366ece8c
#
_entry.id   3739dbd4d021591054694a0c366ece8c
#
_cell.length_a   1.000
_cell.length_b   1.000
_cell.length_c   1.000
_cell.angle_alpha   90.00
_cell.angle_beta   90.00
_cell.angle_gamma   90.00
#
_symmetry.space_group_name_H-M   'P 1'
#
loop_
_entity.id
_entity.type
_entity.pdbx_description
1 polymer ?
#
loop_
_entity_poly.entity_id
_entity_poly.type
_entity_poly.pdbx_seq_one_letter_code
_entity_poly.pdbx_strand_id
1 'polypeptide(L)'
;MIIELRTYTLRIATTRDFVARYAAEGRDVQVEHLGEPALYAVSDIGEQNQVVHAWRYRDFADRDARRAALEADPRWLAYKRRSLADDHVQQQTTAILREVDFAALVAASGGKA
;
A
#
# COMPACT_ATOMS: atom_id res chain seq x y z
N MET A 1 -0.68 -5.62 15.18
CA MET A 1 -0.54 -4.89 13.92
C MET A 1 -1.41 -5.51 12.84
N ILE A 2 -2.01 -4.69 12.01
CA ILE A 2 -2.68 -5.12 10.79
C ILE A 2 -1.87 -4.65 9.60
N ILE A 3 -2.00 -5.37 8.48
CA ILE A 3 -1.33 -5.03 7.22
C ILE A 3 -2.40 -4.92 6.15
N GLU A 4 -2.45 -3.79 5.48
CA GLU A 4 -3.30 -3.61 4.30
C GLU A 4 -2.48 -3.95 3.06
N LEU A 5 -2.87 -5.03 2.38
CA LEU A 5 -2.24 -5.47 1.15
C LEU A 5 -3.11 -5.02 -0.03
N ARG A 6 -2.54 -4.21 -0.91
CA ARG A 6 -3.25 -3.67 -2.08
C ARG A 6 -2.59 -4.18 -3.35
N THR A 7 -3.40 -4.66 -4.27
CA THR A 7 -2.94 -5.12 -5.57
C THR A 7 -3.69 -4.36 -6.66
N TYR A 8 -2.94 -3.66 -7.51
CA TYR A 8 -3.49 -2.98 -8.68
C TYR A 8 -3.11 -3.77 -9.91
N THR A 9 -4.08 -4.07 -10.76
CA THR A 9 -3.83 -4.62 -12.09
C THR A 9 -3.90 -3.48 -13.10
N LEU A 10 -2.83 -3.30 -13.84
CA LEU A 10 -2.67 -2.18 -14.77
C LEU A 10 -2.89 -2.63 -16.21
N ARG A 11 -3.20 -1.66 -17.06
CA ARG A 11 -3.21 -1.83 -18.51
C ARG A 11 -1.83 -2.26 -18.99
N ILE A 12 -1.78 -3.13 -19.99
CA ILE A 12 -0.53 -3.63 -20.56
C ILE A 12 0.39 -2.47 -20.95
N ALA A 13 1.68 -2.60 -20.61
CA ALA A 13 2.76 -1.65 -20.92
C ALA A 13 2.66 -0.30 -20.20
N THR A 14 1.89 -0.18 -19.11
CA THR A 14 1.75 1.07 -18.36
C THR A 14 2.42 1.06 -16.98
N THR A 15 2.98 -0.07 -16.55
CA THR A 15 3.56 -0.21 -15.20
C THR A 15 4.67 0.80 -14.95
N ARG A 16 5.58 0.98 -15.89
CA ARG A 16 6.69 1.94 -15.75
C ARG A 16 6.16 3.36 -15.56
N ASP A 17 5.19 3.78 -16.35
CA ASP A 17 4.63 5.12 -16.28
C ASP A 17 3.85 5.34 -14.99
N PHE A 18 3.11 4.33 -14.54
CA PHE A 18 2.41 4.37 -13.26
C PHE A 18 3.37 4.57 -12.09
N VAL A 19 4.43 3.76 -12.04
CA VAL A 19 5.43 3.82 -10.95
C VAL A 19 6.21 5.13 -11.00
N ALA A 20 6.55 5.62 -12.20
CA ALA A 20 7.26 6.88 -12.37
C ALA A 20 6.45 8.07 -11.84
N ARG A 21 5.16 8.14 -12.15
CA ARG A 21 4.28 9.19 -11.63
C ARG A 21 4.13 9.10 -10.12
N TYR A 22 3.94 7.90 -9.60
CA TYR A 22 3.86 7.69 -8.16
C TYR A 22 5.14 8.14 -7.46
N ALA A 23 6.30 7.75 -7.97
CA ALA A 23 7.59 8.14 -7.40
C ALA A 23 7.78 9.67 -7.40
N ALA A 24 7.36 10.34 -8.46
CA ALA A 24 7.53 11.78 -8.60
C ALA A 24 6.52 12.60 -7.80
N GLU A 25 5.27 12.14 -7.69
CA GLU A 25 4.17 12.99 -7.21
C GLU A 25 3.41 12.42 -6.01
N GLY A 26 3.44 11.10 -5.78
CA GLY A 26 2.59 10.45 -4.78
C GLY A 26 3.33 9.88 -3.59
N ARG A 27 4.54 9.34 -3.78
CA ARG A 27 5.23 8.57 -2.76
C ARG A 27 5.50 9.37 -1.49
N ASP A 28 6.09 10.55 -1.61
CA ASP A 28 6.52 11.32 -0.44
C ASP A 28 5.32 11.69 0.45
N VAL A 29 4.23 12.13 -0.14
CA VAL A 29 3.03 12.48 0.64
C VAL A 29 2.36 11.24 1.23
N GLN A 30 2.33 10.13 0.50
CA GLN A 30 1.77 8.89 1.02
C GLN A 30 2.57 8.36 2.22
N VAL A 31 3.88 8.34 2.12
CA VAL A 31 4.77 7.89 3.21
C VAL A 31 4.68 8.84 4.42
N GLU A 32 4.55 10.12 4.20
CA GLU A 32 4.38 11.11 5.27
C GLU A 32 3.16 10.77 6.15
N HIS A 33 2.06 10.35 5.55
CA HIS A 33 0.83 10.02 6.28
C HIS A 33 0.75 8.56 6.73
N LEU A 34 1.18 7.61 5.90
CA LEU A 34 1.02 6.18 6.17
C LEU A 34 2.27 5.51 6.77
N GLY A 35 3.41 6.17 6.75
CA GLY A 35 4.70 5.58 7.09
C GLY A 35 5.29 4.81 5.91
N GLU A 36 6.50 4.27 6.09
CA GLU A 36 7.14 3.46 5.05
C GLU A 36 6.32 2.18 4.81
N PRO A 37 6.11 1.81 3.54
CA PRO A 37 5.39 0.58 3.25
C PRO A 37 6.18 -0.65 3.68
N ALA A 38 5.47 -1.70 4.09
CA ALA A 38 6.07 -3.01 4.34
C ALA A 38 6.56 -3.65 3.03
N LEU A 39 5.92 -3.29 1.93
CA LEU A 39 6.22 -3.82 0.59
C LEU A 39 5.76 -2.79 -0.43
N TYR A 40 6.55 -2.59 -1.47
CA TYR A 40 6.12 -1.93 -2.71
C TYR A 40 6.86 -2.59 -3.86
N ALA A 41 6.13 -3.33 -4.69
CA ALA A 41 6.73 -4.19 -5.70
C ALA A 41 5.86 -4.24 -6.96
N VAL A 42 6.49 -4.62 -8.06
CA VAL A 42 5.80 -4.89 -9.33
C VAL A 42 5.97 -6.35 -9.69
N SER A 43 5.01 -6.92 -10.40
CA SER A 43 5.10 -8.30 -10.82
C SER A 43 6.21 -8.49 -11.86
N ASP A 44 6.98 -9.55 -11.70
CA ASP A 44 8.02 -9.99 -12.64
C ASP A 44 7.60 -11.31 -13.27
N ILE A 45 7.37 -12.32 -12.44
CA ILE A 45 6.89 -13.64 -12.86
C ILE A 45 5.54 -13.90 -12.19
N GLY A 46 4.59 -14.46 -12.91
CA GLY A 46 3.22 -14.69 -12.48
C GLY A 46 2.26 -13.76 -13.19
N GLU A 47 1.19 -13.36 -12.51
CA GLU A 47 0.23 -12.40 -13.07
C GLU A 47 0.95 -11.09 -13.41
N GLN A 48 0.92 -10.73 -14.69
CA GLN A 48 1.65 -9.56 -15.18
C GLN A 48 0.90 -8.25 -14.91
N ASN A 49 1.63 -7.14 -15.03
CA ASN A 49 1.09 -5.78 -14.95
C ASN A 49 0.47 -5.46 -13.58
N GLN A 50 1.02 -6.01 -12.51
CA GLN A 50 0.54 -5.74 -11.16
C GLN A 50 1.53 -4.90 -10.37
N VAL A 51 0.96 -3.98 -9.58
CA VAL A 51 1.66 -3.27 -8.51
C VAL A 51 1.08 -3.77 -7.19
N VAL A 52 1.96 -4.24 -6.30
CA VAL A 52 1.57 -4.78 -5.00
C VAL A 52 2.25 -3.95 -3.93
N HIS A 53 1.47 -3.42 -2.99
CA HIS A 53 2.02 -2.67 -1.87
C HIS A 53 1.27 -2.98 -0.59
N ALA A 54 1.98 -2.85 0.54
CA ALA A 54 1.44 -3.19 1.84
C ALA A 54 1.83 -2.14 2.87
N TRP A 55 0.89 -1.80 3.75
CA TRP A 55 1.02 -0.75 4.75
C TRP A 55 0.67 -1.29 6.11
N ARG A 56 1.51 -1.03 7.13
CA ARG A 56 1.28 -1.45 8.50
C ARG A 56 0.57 -0.36 9.29
N TYR A 57 -0.41 -0.79 10.08
CA TYR A 57 -1.11 0.06 11.04
C TYR A 57 -1.19 -0.67 12.39
N ARG A 58 -1.29 0.06 13.48
CA ARG A 58 -1.48 -0.55 14.80
C ARG A 58 -2.80 -1.30 14.89
N ASP A 59 -3.85 -0.70 14.35
CA ASP A 59 -5.23 -1.21 14.38
C ASP A 59 -6.06 -0.49 13.31
N PHE A 60 -7.35 -0.81 13.23
CA PHE A 60 -8.25 -0.18 12.26
C PHE A 60 -8.45 1.31 12.52
N ALA A 61 -8.47 1.75 13.77
CA ALA A 61 -8.60 3.17 14.10
C ALA A 61 -7.38 3.98 13.61
N ASP A 62 -6.18 3.45 13.79
CA ASP A 62 -4.95 4.04 13.27
C ASP A 62 -4.97 4.13 11.74
N ARG A 63 -5.39 3.05 11.08
CA ARG A 63 -5.57 3.03 9.62
C ARG A 63 -6.54 4.12 9.18
N ASP A 64 -7.71 4.19 9.79
CA ASP A 64 -8.74 5.15 9.39
C ASP A 64 -8.25 6.60 9.57
N ALA A 65 -7.58 6.90 10.67
CA ALA A 65 -7.04 8.24 10.93
C ALA A 65 -5.96 8.63 9.92
N ARG A 66 -5.00 7.74 9.63
CA ARG A 66 -3.92 8.01 8.67
C ARG A 66 -4.45 8.16 7.26
N ARG A 67 -5.37 7.31 6.85
CA ARG A 67 -5.96 7.39 5.51
C ARG A 67 -6.83 8.63 5.36
N ALA A 68 -7.58 9.01 6.37
CA ALA A 68 -8.36 10.25 6.34
C ALA A 68 -7.46 11.47 6.18
N ALA A 69 -6.34 11.52 6.89
CA ALA A 69 -5.37 12.61 6.75
C ALA A 69 -4.75 12.66 5.34
N LEU A 70 -4.41 11.49 4.78
CA LEU A 70 -3.90 11.39 3.41
C LEU A 70 -4.93 11.91 2.39
N GLU A 71 -6.17 11.44 2.49
CA GLU A 71 -7.25 11.82 1.57
C GLU A 71 -7.66 13.30 1.69
N ALA A 72 -7.29 13.96 2.77
CA ALA A 72 -7.51 15.40 2.96
C ALA A 72 -6.32 16.26 2.47
N ASP A 73 -5.20 15.65 2.13
CA ASP A 73 -4.00 16.38 1.71
C ASP A 73 -4.13 16.81 0.24
N PRO A 74 -4.05 18.13 -0.05
CA PRO A 74 -4.18 18.63 -1.44
C PRO A 74 -3.15 18.04 -2.40
N ARG A 75 -1.94 17.72 -1.92
CA ARG A 75 -0.88 17.11 -2.75
C ARG A 75 -1.29 15.72 -3.20
N TRP A 76 -1.91 14.93 -2.29
CA TRP A 76 -2.41 13.60 -2.62
C TRP A 76 -3.57 13.66 -3.59
N LEU A 77 -4.49 14.59 -3.38
CA LEU A 77 -5.64 14.79 -4.29
C LEU A 77 -5.16 15.19 -5.69
N ALA A 78 -4.14 16.04 -5.78
CA ALA A 78 -3.57 16.43 -7.07
C ALA A 78 -2.93 15.22 -7.79
N TYR A 79 -2.17 14.42 -7.06
CA TYR A 79 -1.60 13.18 -7.61
C TYR A 79 -2.70 12.23 -8.08
N LYS A 80 -3.72 12.01 -7.28
CA LYS A 80 -4.83 11.12 -7.64
C LYS A 80 -5.55 11.55 -8.91
N ARG A 81 -5.79 12.86 -9.07
CA ARG A 81 -6.41 13.38 -10.29
C ARG A 81 -5.58 13.06 -11.53
N ARG A 82 -4.25 13.25 -11.44
CA ARG A 82 -3.35 12.93 -12.55
C ARG A 82 -3.30 11.44 -12.83
N SER A 83 -3.20 10.63 -11.80
CA SER A 83 -3.19 9.17 -11.92
C SER A 83 -4.48 8.65 -12.55
N LEU A 84 -5.64 9.20 -12.17
CA LEU A 84 -6.92 8.85 -12.78
C LEU A 84 -6.98 9.26 -14.25
N ALA A 85 -6.44 10.43 -14.58
CA ALA A 85 -6.39 10.90 -15.98
C ALA A 85 -5.50 10.01 -16.87
N ASP A 86 -4.44 9.44 -16.30
CA ASP A 86 -3.58 8.47 -17.00
C ASP A 86 -4.32 7.17 -17.32
N ASP A 87 -5.31 6.82 -16.52
CA ASP A 87 -6.19 5.65 -16.74
C ASP A 87 -5.40 4.33 -16.86
N HIS A 88 -4.39 4.14 -16.01
CA HIS A 88 -3.57 2.93 -16.04
C HIS A 88 -4.19 1.76 -15.27
N VAL A 89 -4.90 2.04 -14.18
CA VAL A 89 -5.43 1.02 -13.28
C VAL A 89 -6.75 0.48 -13.80
N GLN A 90 -6.81 -0.84 -14.02
CA GLN A 90 -8.02 -1.53 -14.47
C GLN A 90 -8.76 -2.22 -13.34
N GLN A 91 -8.04 -2.68 -12.31
CA GLN A 91 -8.62 -3.41 -11.19
C GLN A 91 -7.82 -3.15 -9.93
N GLN A 92 -8.51 -3.11 -8.80
CA GLN A 92 -7.89 -3.00 -7.47
C GLN A 92 -8.49 -4.05 -6.56
N THR A 93 -7.64 -4.68 -5.76
CA THR A 93 -8.06 -5.54 -4.67
C THR A 93 -7.36 -5.12 -3.39
N THR A 94 -8.03 -5.30 -2.25
CA THR A 94 -7.49 -4.97 -0.94
C THR A 94 -7.78 -6.12 0.01
N ALA A 95 -6.76 -6.52 0.78
CA ALA A 95 -6.91 -7.47 1.86
C ALA A 95 -6.34 -6.87 3.14
N ILE A 96 -7.01 -7.10 4.26
CA ILE A 96 -6.49 -6.74 5.56
C ILE A 96 -6.02 -8.03 6.23
N LEU A 97 -4.74 -8.07 6.57
CA LEU A 97 -4.10 -9.22 7.20
C LEU A 97 -3.80 -8.86 8.66
N ARG A 98 -3.87 -9.85 9.53
CA ARG A 98 -3.43 -9.70 10.91
C ARG A 98 -2.03 -10.25 11.02
N GLU A 99 -1.08 -9.40 11.42
CA GLU A 99 0.31 -9.82 11.59
C GLU A 99 0.42 -10.81 12.76
N VAL A 100 1.18 -11.89 12.56
CA VAL A 100 1.44 -12.86 13.62
C VAL A 100 2.54 -12.32 14.52
N ASP A 101 2.23 -12.22 15.80
CA ASP A 101 3.21 -11.84 16.83
C ASP A 101 3.85 -13.10 17.43
N PHE A 102 4.93 -13.55 16.82
CA PHE A 102 5.64 -14.74 17.27
C PHE A 102 6.27 -14.56 18.66
N ALA A 103 6.72 -13.34 18.98
CA ALA A 103 7.28 -13.07 20.30
C ALA A 103 6.23 -13.22 21.40
N ALA A 104 5.01 -12.74 21.18
CA ALA A 104 3.91 -12.91 22.12
C ALA A 104 3.51 -14.38 22.25
N LEU A 105 3.50 -15.15 21.15
CA LEU A 105 3.21 -16.59 21.19
C LEU A 105 4.26 -17.37 21.97
N VAL A 106 5.52 -17.06 21.77
CA VAL A 106 6.64 -17.70 22.52
C VAL A 106 6.54 -17.34 23.99
N ALA A 107 6.29 -16.09 24.36
CA ALA A 107 6.10 -15.67 25.75
C ALA A 107 4.93 -16.40 26.42
N ALA A 108 3.79 -16.52 25.71
CA ALA A 108 2.60 -17.24 26.21
C ALA A 108 2.85 -18.72 26.44
N SER A 109 3.77 -19.34 25.68
CA SER A 109 4.15 -20.75 25.86
C SER A 109 5.30 -20.95 26.88
N GLY A 110 5.63 -19.96 27.72
CA GLY A 110 6.70 -20.02 28.68
C GLY A 110 8.09 -19.84 28.10
N GLY A 111 8.20 -19.21 26.92
CA GLY A 111 9.46 -18.94 26.25
C GLY A 111 10.06 -20.15 25.54
N LYS A 112 9.33 -21.24 25.38
CA LYS A 112 9.76 -22.43 24.63
C LYS A 112 9.31 -22.30 23.18
N ALA A 113 10.25 -22.43 22.31
CA ALA A 113 9.99 -22.45 20.89
C ALA A 113 9.64 -23.85 20.42
#